data_994e442f4daa01564046e529c16b7c57
#
_entry.id   994e442f4daa01564046e529c16b7c57
#
_cell.length_a   1.000
_cell.length_b   1.000
_cell.length_c   1.000
_cell.angle_alpha   90.00
_cell.angle_beta   90.00
_cell.angle_gamma   90.00
#
_symmetry.space_group_name_H-M   'P 1'
#
loop_
_entity.id
_entity.type
_entity.pdbx_description
1 polymer ?
#
loop_
_entity_poly.entity_id
_entity_poly.type
_entity_poly.pdbx_seq_one_letter_code
_entity_poly.pdbx_strand_id
1 'polypeptide(L)'
;MATIEGDIYAFKRKCEALGVKPAVRLNVLSDINYINIIRKFPTVQFYDYTKNIKWAYKQLPSNYHLTFSYSGKVGYKNLIEKVIQETSHNVAVVFRKELPDTFMGRRVIDGDVNDFRFDDDENVIVGLKAKGKAKKDFTSGFVVN
;
A
#
# COMPACT_ATOMS: atom_id res chain seq x y z
N MET A 1 6.24 -13.81 26.65
CA MET A 1 5.65 -12.67 25.92
C MET A 1 5.69 -12.96 24.44
N ALA A 2 4.58 -12.81 23.75
CA ALA A 2 4.52 -12.95 22.30
C ALA A 2 5.34 -11.83 21.63
N THR A 3 6.10 -12.17 20.60
CA THR A 3 6.87 -11.23 19.80
C THR A 3 6.29 -11.18 18.39
N ILE A 4 6.52 -10.08 17.66
CA ILE A 4 6.12 -9.97 16.26
C ILE A 4 6.75 -11.11 15.44
N GLU A 5 8.05 -11.37 15.63
CA GLU A 5 8.75 -12.45 14.92
C GLU A 5 8.17 -13.83 15.27
N GLY A 6 7.86 -14.08 16.53
CA GLY A 6 7.24 -15.33 16.98
C GLY A 6 5.85 -15.54 16.36
N ASP A 7 5.07 -14.48 16.29
CA ASP A 7 3.73 -14.51 15.69
C ASP A 7 3.79 -14.76 14.18
N ILE A 8 4.74 -14.15 13.48
CA ILE A 8 4.94 -14.38 12.05
C ILE A 8 5.38 -15.83 11.80
N TYR A 9 6.28 -16.35 12.60
CA TYR A 9 6.74 -17.72 12.50
C TYR A 9 5.60 -18.73 12.69
N ALA A 10 4.78 -18.54 13.72
CA ALA A 10 3.63 -19.37 14.00
C ALA A 10 2.60 -19.32 12.86
N PHE A 11 2.32 -18.13 12.35
CA PHE A 11 1.41 -17.92 11.21
C PHE A 11 1.95 -18.60 9.94
N LYS A 12 3.24 -18.45 9.65
CA LYS A 12 3.90 -19.10 8.52
C LYS A 12 3.72 -20.63 8.58
N ARG A 13 3.98 -21.23 9.73
CA ARG A 13 3.81 -22.68 9.92
C ARG A 13 2.38 -23.13 9.72
N LYS A 14 1.42 -22.34 10.21
CA LYS A 14 -0.02 -22.64 10.02
C LYS A 14 -0.39 -22.60 8.53
N CYS A 15 0.11 -21.61 7.79
CA CYS A 15 -0.13 -21.50 6.36
C CYS A 15 0.49 -22.67 5.59
N GLU A 16 1.71 -23.07 5.93
CA GLU A 16 2.38 -24.23 5.35
C GLU A 16 1.58 -25.52 5.56
N ALA A 17 1.06 -25.71 6.77
CA ALA A 17 0.21 -26.87 7.10
C ALA A 17 -1.09 -26.89 6.28
N LEU A 18 -1.62 -25.73 5.93
CA LEU A 18 -2.84 -25.57 5.12
C LEU A 18 -2.57 -25.53 3.61
N GLY A 19 -1.30 -25.52 3.19
CA GLY A 19 -0.92 -25.42 1.77
C GLY A 19 -1.21 -24.07 1.14
N VAL A 20 -1.25 -23.00 1.93
CA VAL A 20 -1.50 -21.64 1.46
C VAL A 20 -0.29 -20.73 1.70
N LYS A 21 -0.14 -19.70 0.88
CA LYS A 21 0.95 -18.72 1.03
C LYS A 21 0.63 -17.73 2.14
N PRO A 22 1.56 -17.45 3.07
CA PRO A 22 1.37 -16.43 4.08
C PRO A 22 1.56 -15.03 3.50
N ALA A 23 0.66 -14.13 3.84
CA ALA A 23 0.76 -12.71 3.55
C ALA A 23 0.49 -11.92 4.83
N VAL A 24 1.37 -10.97 5.15
CA VAL A 24 1.36 -10.23 6.42
C VAL A 24 1.43 -8.74 6.17
N ARG A 25 0.56 -8.00 6.84
CA ARG A 25 0.58 -6.54 6.88
C ARG A 25 0.90 -6.08 8.30
N LEU A 26 2.10 -5.51 8.49
CA LEU A 26 2.58 -5.11 9.82
C LEU A 26 2.11 -3.70 10.22
N ASN A 27 1.98 -2.78 9.27
CA ASN A 27 1.67 -1.38 9.51
C ASN A 27 0.21 -1.04 9.17
N VAL A 28 -0.74 -1.63 9.87
CA VAL A 28 -2.16 -1.34 9.63
C VAL A 28 -2.51 0.10 10.04
N LEU A 29 -2.01 0.55 11.20
CA LEU A 29 -2.28 1.86 11.78
C LEU A 29 -0.99 2.65 12.10
N SER A 30 0.14 2.25 11.54
CA SER A 30 1.45 2.83 11.84
C SER A 30 2.31 2.91 10.57
N ASP A 31 3.49 3.51 10.68
CA ASP A 31 4.48 3.57 9.60
C ASP A 31 5.87 3.27 10.18
N ILE A 32 6.01 2.10 10.79
CA ILE A 32 7.23 1.64 11.43
C ILE A 32 8.09 0.90 10.40
N ASN A 33 9.42 1.06 10.53
CA ASN A 33 10.36 0.33 9.68
C ASN A 33 10.56 -1.10 10.19
N TYR A 34 9.99 -2.07 9.49
CA TYR A 34 10.12 -3.50 9.79
C TYR A 34 11.04 -4.25 8.82
N ILE A 35 11.88 -3.56 8.04
CA ILE A 35 12.72 -4.17 7.00
C ILE A 35 13.56 -5.34 7.54
N ASN A 36 14.14 -5.21 8.74
CA ASN A 36 14.96 -6.27 9.33
C ASN A 36 14.14 -7.52 9.64
N ILE A 37 12.90 -7.38 10.10
CA ILE A 37 11.98 -8.50 10.34
C ILE A 37 11.58 -9.12 9.01
N ILE A 38 11.23 -8.31 8.02
CA ILE A 38 10.82 -8.78 6.71
C ILE A 38 11.90 -9.65 6.06
N ARG A 39 13.17 -9.24 6.19
CA ARG A 39 14.31 -10.00 5.64
C ARG A 39 14.53 -11.36 6.31
N LYS A 40 14.07 -11.54 7.55
CA LYS A 40 14.16 -12.81 8.26
C LYS A 40 13.16 -13.85 7.74
N PHE A 41 12.12 -13.42 7.03
CA PHE A 41 11.06 -14.30 6.53
C PHE A 41 10.89 -14.17 5.00
N PRO A 42 11.90 -14.61 4.22
CA PRO A 42 11.90 -14.37 2.77
C PRO A 42 10.79 -15.10 2.00
N THR A 43 10.16 -16.11 2.60
CA THR A 43 9.05 -16.85 1.98
C THR A 43 7.66 -16.28 2.36
N VAL A 44 7.62 -15.29 3.23
CA VAL A 44 6.39 -14.60 3.62
C VAL A 44 6.25 -13.34 2.78
N GLN A 45 5.07 -13.11 2.20
CA GLN A 45 4.77 -11.87 1.50
C GLN A 45 4.35 -10.80 2.52
N PHE A 46 5.06 -9.67 2.53
CA PHE A 46 4.68 -8.49 3.32
C PHE A 46 4.16 -7.39 2.41
N TYR A 47 3.21 -6.62 2.91
CA TYR A 47 2.65 -5.49 2.17
C TYR A 47 2.11 -4.43 3.12
N ASP A 48 2.21 -3.17 2.73
CA ASP A 48 1.73 -2.03 3.49
C ASP A 48 1.31 -0.88 2.57
N TYR A 49 0.51 0.04 3.10
CA TYR A 49 0.36 1.39 2.57
C TYR A 49 1.31 2.33 3.30
N THR A 50 1.83 3.33 2.60
CA THR A 50 2.68 4.35 3.23
C THR A 50 2.46 5.73 2.62
N LYS A 51 2.66 6.75 3.43
CA LYS A 51 2.78 8.16 3.01
C LYS A 51 4.23 8.63 3.03
N ASN A 52 5.17 7.80 3.45
CA ASN A 52 6.57 8.12 3.51
C ASN A 52 7.24 7.96 2.14
N ILE A 53 7.35 9.06 1.41
CA ILE A 53 7.88 9.11 0.06
C ILE A 53 9.33 8.61 -0.05
N LYS A 54 10.11 8.68 1.02
CA LYS A 54 11.50 8.21 1.02
C LYS A 54 11.61 6.74 0.60
N TRP A 55 10.61 5.92 0.93
CA TRP A 55 10.60 4.51 0.55
C TRP A 55 10.48 4.27 -0.96
N ALA A 56 9.94 5.22 -1.71
CA ALA A 56 9.78 5.09 -3.16
C ALA A 56 11.12 5.04 -3.90
N TYR A 57 12.16 5.60 -3.30
CA TYR A 57 13.51 5.73 -3.90
C TYR A 57 14.54 4.82 -3.23
N LYS A 58 14.12 3.92 -2.35
CA LYS A 58 14.98 2.95 -1.68
C LYS A 58 14.74 1.55 -2.24
N GLN A 59 15.80 0.74 -2.22
CA GLN A 59 15.66 -0.67 -2.57
C GLN A 59 14.97 -1.41 -1.42
N LEU A 60 13.84 -2.04 -1.74
CA LEU A 60 13.05 -2.85 -0.80
C LEU A 60 13.36 -4.34 -0.95
N PRO A 61 13.19 -5.14 0.12
CA PRO A 61 13.21 -6.60 -0.02
C PRO A 61 12.18 -7.06 -1.06
N SER A 62 12.50 -8.11 -1.82
CA SER A 62 11.62 -8.62 -2.88
C SER A 62 10.26 -9.12 -2.36
N ASN A 63 10.18 -9.47 -1.08
CA ASN A 63 8.96 -9.93 -0.42
C ASN A 63 8.21 -8.82 0.33
N TYR A 64 8.51 -7.54 0.03
CA TYR A 64 7.81 -6.39 0.60
C TYR A 64 7.23 -5.52 -0.51
N HIS A 65 5.91 -5.40 -0.53
CA HIS A 65 5.18 -4.55 -1.47
C HIS A 65 4.64 -3.32 -0.76
N LEU A 66 4.97 -2.13 -1.27
CA LEU A 66 4.44 -0.87 -0.78
C LEU A 66 3.52 -0.23 -1.83
N THR A 67 2.37 0.22 -1.36
CA THR A 67 1.46 1.08 -2.11
C THR A 67 1.46 2.46 -1.46
N PHE A 68 1.77 3.50 -2.22
CA PHE A 68 1.87 4.85 -1.71
C PHE A 68 0.50 5.51 -1.71
N SER A 69 0.16 6.23 -0.63
CA SER A 69 -1.14 6.91 -0.52
C SER A 69 -1.04 8.32 -1.08
N TYR A 70 -1.93 8.63 -2.03
CA TYR A 70 -2.04 9.97 -2.60
C TYR A 70 -2.72 10.93 -1.61
N SER A 71 -2.27 12.18 -1.61
CA SER A 71 -3.00 13.30 -1.03
C SER A 71 -2.66 14.57 -1.78
N GLY A 72 -3.66 15.41 -2.00
CA GLY A 72 -3.48 16.74 -2.56
C GLY A 72 -3.04 17.80 -1.56
N LYS A 73 -2.67 17.38 -0.34
CA LYS A 73 -2.22 18.30 0.73
C LYS A 73 -0.99 19.10 0.29
N VAL A 74 -0.98 20.39 0.60
CA VAL A 74 0.15 21.28 0.32
C VAL A 74 1.43 20.74 0.95
N GLY A 75 2.52 20.73 0.17
CA GLY A 75 3.82 20.19 0.58
C GLY A 75 3.99 18.69 0.35
N TYR A 76 2.92 17.95 0.18
CA TYR A 76 2.95 16.51 -0.11
C TYR A 76 2.59 16.19 -1.56
N LYS A 77 1.63 16.91 -2.13
CA LYS A 77 1.12 16.67 -3.49
C LYS A 77 2.23 16.54 -4.53
N ASN A 78 3.15 17.49 -4.56
CA ASN A 78 4.25 17.49 -5.52
C ASN A 78 5.16 16.27 -5.36
N LEU A 79 5.36 15.80 -4.13
CA LEU A 79 6.19 14.64 -3.85
C LEU A 79 5.55 13.35 -4.35
N ILE A 80 4.26 13.15 -4.08
CA ILE A 80 3.57 11.95 -4.55
C ILE A 80 3.37 11.95 -6.06
N GLU A 81 3.18 13.11 -6.67
CA GLU A 81 3.11 13.23 -8.12
C GLU A 81 4.44 12.83 -8.79
N LYS A 82 5.58 13.15 -8.16
CA LYS A 82 6.89 12.67 -8.62
C LYS A 82 7.01 11.15 -8.54
N VAL A 83 6.50 10.53 -7.49
CA VAL A 83 6.48 9.07 -7.37
C VAL A 83 5.73 8.46 -8.56
N ILE A 84 4.59 9.03 -8.93
CA ILE A 84 3.81 8.58 -10.08
C ILE A 84 4.60 8.73 -11.39
N GLN A 85 5.35 9.81 -11.55
CA GLN A 85 6.09 10.12 -12.78
C GLN A 85 7.41 9.36 -12.89
N GLU A 86 8.11 9.15 -11.78
CA GLU A 86 9.50 8.68 -11.77
C GLU A 86 9.67 7.22 -11.40
N THR A 87 8.65 6.59 -10.81
CA THR A 87 8.74 5.20 -10.34
C THR A 87 7.61 4.34 -10.91
N SER A 88 7.74 3.03 -10.77
CA SER A 88 6.68 2.08 -11.09
C SER A 88 5.83 1.67 -9.88
N HIS A 89 6.07 2.26 -8.73
CA HIS A 89 5.28 1.99 -7.53
C HIS A 89 3.82 2.37 -7.72
N ASN A 90 2.92 1.54 -7.22
CA ASN A 90 1.50 1.84 -7.24
C ASN A 90 1.15 2.91 -6.22
N VAL A 91 0.20 3.75 -6.57
CA VAL A 91 -0.31 4.81 -5.72
C VAL A 91 -1.81 4.64 -5.54
N ALA A 92 -2.25 4.59 -4.29
CA ALA A 92 -3.66 4.52 -3.96
C ALA A 92 -4.26 5.92 -3.90
N VAL A 93 -5.38 6.11 -4.57
CA VAL A 93 -6.10 7.39 -4.64
C VAL A 93 -7.55 7.16 -4.24
N VAL A 94 -8.04 7.96 -3.32
CA VAL A 94 -9.45 7.93 -2.89
C VAL A 94 -10.25 8.90 -3.74
N PHE A 95 -11.27 8.39 -4.43
CA PHE A 95 -12.15 9.18 -5.28
C PHE A 95 -13.52 9.35 -4.63
N ARG A 96 -14.06 10.54 -4.69
CA ARG A 96 -15.39 10.86 -4.15
C ARG A 96 -16.51 10.26 -4.98
N LYS A 97 -16.35 10.33 -6.30
CA LYS A 97 -17.29 9.83 -7.29
C LYS A 97 -16.82 8.48 -7.82
N GLU A 98 -17.28 8.10 -8.98
CA GLU A 98 -16.86 6.87 -9.64
C GLU A 98 -15.36 6.89 -9.97
N LEU A 99 -14.77 5.70 -10.05
CA LEU A 99 -13.37 5.57 -10.43
C LEU A 99 -13.20 5.97 -11.89
N PRO A 100 -12.26 6.89 -12.21
CA PRO A 100 -11.93 7.19 -13.60
C PRO A 100 -11.16 6.03 -14.24
N ASP A 101 -11.11 5.98 -15.57
CA ASP A 101 -10.30 5.00 -16.29
C ASP A 101 -8.80 5.23 -16.09
N THR A 102 -8.40 6.50 -16.04
CA THR A 102 -7.01 6.91 -15.84
C THR A 102 -6.93 8.05 -14.82
N PHE A 103 -5.78 8.14 -14.18
CA PHE A 103 -5.42 9.24 -13.29
C PHE A 103 -3.93 9.53 -13.43
N MET A 104 -3.58 10.79 -13.76
CA MET A 104 -2.21 11.22 -13.99
C MET A 104 -1.45 10.32 -14.98
N GLY A 105 -2.13 9.89 -16.04
CA GLY A 105 -1.55 9.08 -17.11
C GLY A 105 -1.42 7.58 -16.80
N ARG A 106 -1.87 7.12 -15.64
CA ARG A 106 -1.87 5.70 -15.27
C ARG A 106 -3.28 5.12 -15.28
N ARG A 107 -3.38 3.84 -15.63
CA ARG A 107 -4.63 3.09 -15.53
C ARG A 107 -5.07 2.98 -14.08
N VAL A 108 -6.36 3.16 -13.83
CA VAL A 108 -6.96 2.99 -12.50
C VAL A 108 -7.56 1.59 -12.39
N ILE A 109 -7.18 0.88 -11.33
CA ILE A 109 -7.78 -0.40 -10.97
C ILE A 109 -8.67 -0.23 -9.74
N ASP A 110 -9.65 -1.11 -9.58
CA ASP A 110 -10.55 -1.09 -8.41
C ASP A 110 -9.88 -1.77 -7.20
N GLY A 111 -9.42 -0.97 -6.25
CA GLY A 111 -8.78 -1.44 -5.02
C GLY A 111 -9.75 -1.94 -3.96
N ASP A 112 -11.05 -1.78 -4.15
CA ASP A 112 -12.08 -2.26 -3.21
C ASP A 112 -12.48 -3.73 -3.45
N VAL A 113 -11.99 -4.36 -4.53
CA VAL A 113 -12.26 -5.78 -4.83
C VAL A 113 -11.63 -6.70 -3.78
N ASN A 114 -10.40 -6.42 -3.38
CA ASN A 114 -9.70 -7.13 -2.30
C ASN A 114 -8.60 -6.24 -1.69
N ASP A 115 -7.96 -6.73 -0.63
CA ASP A 115 -6.92 -5.99 0.08
C ASP A 115 -5.49 -6.44 -0.28
N PHE A 116 -5.32 -7.35 -1.21
CA PHE A 116 -4.02 -7.95 -1.55
C PHE A 116 -3.27 -7.13 -2.59
N ARG A 117 -2.71 -5.99 -2.16
CA ARG A 117 -2.03 -5.03 -3.04
C ARG A 117 -0.81 -5.60 -3.74
N PHE A 118 -0.17 -6.62 -3.18
CA PHE A 118 0.98 -7.29 -3.79
C PHE A 118 0.62 -8.10 -5.06
N ASP A 119 -0.67 -8.37 -5.30
CA ASP A 119 -1.16 -9.01 -6.52
C ASP A 119 -1.50 -8.01 -7.64
N ASP A 120 -1.46 -6.71 -7.35
CA ASP A 120 -1.76 -5.67 -8.34
C ASP A 120 -0.66 -5.61 -9.42
N ASP A 121 -1.05 -5.26 -10.64
CA ASP A 121 -0.10 -4.91 -11.69
C ASP A 121 0.75 -3.71 -11.24
N GLU A 122 1.96 -3.62 -11.76
CA GLU A 122 2.83 -2.46 -11.51
C GLU A 122 2.34 -1.24 -12.31
N ASN A 123 2.73 -0.07 -11.85
CA ASN A 123 2.51 1.20 -12.56
C ASN A 123 1.03 1.53 -12.77
N VAL A 124 0.21 1.20 -11.80
CA VAL A 124 -1.23 1.52 -11.80
C VAL A 124 -1.60 2.45 -10.67
N ILE A 125 -2.77 3.06 -10.77
CA ILE A 125 -3.43 3.75 -9.66
C ILE A 125 -4.42 2.78 -9.05
N VAL A 126 -4.32 2.60 -7.73
CA VAL A 126 -5.28 1.81 -6.97
C VAL A 126 -6.41 2.74 -6.56
N GLY A 127 -7.53 2.65 -7.27
CA GLY A 127 -8.69 3.50 -7.02
C GLY A 127 -9.52 2.96 -5.87
N LEU A 128 -9.82 3.82 -4.91
CA LEU A 128 -10.67 3.52 -3.77
C LEU A 128 -11.81 4.53 -3.72
N LYS A 129 -13.01 4.09 -3.40
CA LYS A 129 -14.14 5.00 -3.20
C LYS A 129 -14.16 5.54 -1.79
N ALA A 130 -14.44 6.83 -1.63
CA ALA A 130 -14.57 7.47 -0.33
C ALA A 130 -15.66 6.79 0.52
N LYS A 131 -15.34 6.47 1.77
CA LYS A 131 -16.21 5.80 2.73
C LYS A 131 -16.23 6.57 4.06
N GLY A 132 -17.34 6.49 4.79
CA GLY A 132 -17.47 7.10 6.11
C GLY A 132 -17.12 8.59 6.12
N LYS A 133 -16.19 9.00 6.97
CA LYS A 133 -15.76 10.41 7.10
C LYS A 133 -15.13 10.97 5.83
N ALA A 134 -14.51 10.12 5.01
CA ALA A 134 -13.90 10.57 3.76
C ALA A 134 -14.92 11.14 2.78
N LYS A 135 -16.16 10.68 2.79
CA LYS A 135 -17.23 11.24 1.95
C LYS A 135 -17.49 12.73 2.21
N LYS A 136 -17.19 13.19 3.42
CA LYS A 136 -17.39 14.58 3.87
C LYS A 136 -16.10 15.40 3.88
N ASP A 137 -14.99 14.81 3.47
CA ASP A 137 -13.70 15.48 3.44
C ASP A 137 -13.56 16.30 2.14
N PHE A 138 -13.75 17.59 2.25
CA PHE A 138 -13.59 18.54 1.13
C PHE A 138 -12.38 19.46 1.28
N THR A 139 -11.59 19.30 2.35
CA THR A 139 -10.56 20.28 2.73
C THR A 139 -9.16 19.71 2.88
N SER A 140 -8.99 18.44 3.24
CA SER A 140 -7.65 17.85 3.50
C SER A 140 -6.86 17.57 2.22
N GLY A 141 -7.54 17.43 1.06
CA GLY A 141 -6.93 17.01 -0.20
C GLY A 141 -6.72 15.50 -0.33
N PHE A 142 -7.11 14.72 0.68
CA PHE A 142 -7.00 13.26 0.64
C PHE A 142 -7.96 12.63 -0.39
N VAL A 143 -9.14 13.20 -0.55
CA VAL A 143 -10.16 12.70 -1.49
C VAL A 143 -10.14 13.54 -2.76
N VAL A 144 -10.06 12.87 -3.90
CA VAL A 144 -10.12 13.49 -5.23
C VAL A 144 -11.57 13.54 -5.70
N ASN A 145 -11.98 14.71 -6.18
CA ASN A 145 -13.34 14.92 -6.70
C ASN A 145 -13.51 14.41 -8.12
#